data_1f97916a1a4e306e211e10160cec1c23
#
_entry.id   1f97916a1a4e306e211e10160cec1c23
#
_cell.length_a   1.000
_cell.length_b   1.000
_cell.length_c   1.000
_cell.angle_alpha   90.00
_cell.angle_beta   90.00
_cell.angle_gamma   90.00
#
_symmetry.space_group_name_H-M   'P 1'
#
loop_
_entity.id
_entity.type
_entity.pdbx_description
1 polymer ?
#
loop_
_entity_poly.entity_id
_entity_poly.type
_entity_poly.pdbx_seq_one_letter_code
_entity_poly.pdbx_strand_id
1 'polypeptide(L)'
;MGVGDAAGPLPHGLGHGVFQRGRAGGDGDDGSPQQAHPVDVQGLADGILLPHEDHAFHVQQGRGGGGGHAVLACVGGGSNAIGSFYHFIDEPGVALIGCEAAGRGVNTAETAATIATGRLGIFHGMKSYFCQDEYGQIAPVYSISAGLDYPGIGPEHAHLYDIGRAQYVPVTDDEAVEAFEYLARTEGIIPAIESAHAVAHARKLAPTMGKDQSIVITISGRGDKDCAAIARYKGEDLHE
;
A
#
# COMPACT_ATOMS: atom_id res chain seq x y z
N MET A 1 -6.81 -62.94 6.43
CA MET A 1 -7.72 -62.27 5.50
C MET A 1 -7.24 -60.86 5.38
N GLY A 2 -6.60 -60.55 4.27
CA GLY A 2 -6.01 -59.25 3.99
C GLY A 2 -7.05 -58.28 3.47
N VAL A 3 -6.86 -57.00 3.75
CA VAL A 3 -7.47 -55.93 3.01
C VAL A 3 -6.37 -54.94 2.67
N GLY A 4 -6.23 -54.71 1.38
CA GLY A 4 -5.10 -54.03 0.80
C GLY A 4 -5.21 -52.51 0.85
N ASP A 5 -4.04 -51.94 0.82
CA ASP A 5 -3.73 -50.53 0.50
C ASP A 5 -4.17 -50.18 -0.92
N ALA A 6 -4.79 -49.00 -1.03
CA ALA A 6 -4.80 -48.23 -2.28
C ALA A 6 -4.93 -46.73 -1.96
N ALA A 7 -3.80 -46.10 -1.74
CA ALA A 7 -3.70 -44.63 -1.81
C ALA A 7 -3.30 -44.26 -3.26
N GLY A 8 -4.24 -43.74 -4.02
CA GLY A 8 -3.99 -43.12 -5.32
C GLY A 8 -3.55 -41.63 -5.14
N PRO A 9 -2.72 -41.12 -6.07
CA PRO A 9 -2.20 -39.77 -5.96
C PRO A 9 -3.26 -38.71 -6.27
N LEU A 10 -3.26 -37.64 -5.48
CA LEU A 10 -4.07 -36.43 -5.69
C LEU A 10 -3.57 -35.64 -6.92
N PRO A 11 -4.47 -35.10 -7.73
CA PRO A 11 -4.06 -34.32 -8.90
C PRO A 11 -3.66 -32.91 -8.47
N HIS A 12 -2.45 -32.50 -8.83
CA HIS A 12 -2.01 -31.12 -8.84
C HIS A 12 -2.73 -30.36 -9.95
N GLY A 13 -3.52 -29.37 -9.60
CA GLY A 13 -4.20 -28.48 -10.53
C GLY A 13 -4.51 -27.15 -9.87
N LEU A 14 -3.50 -26.30 -9.67
CA LEU A 14 -3.70 -24.90 -9.39
C LEU A 14 -4.01 -24.20 -10.72
N GLY A 15 -5.31 -23.98 -10.98
CA GLY A 15 -5.78 -23.16 -12.08
C GLY A 15 -5.49 -21.69 -11.81
N HIS A 16 -4.55 -21.11 -12.54
CA HIS A 16 -4.41 -19.67 -12.66
C HIS A 16 -5.63 -19.13 -13.42
N GLY A 17 -6.53 -18.48 -12.71
CA GLY A 17 -7.63 -17.73 -13.32
C GLY A 17 -7.09 -16.45 -13.97
N VAL A 18 -6.84 -16.51 -15.27
CA VAL A 18 -6.57 -15.33 -16.11
C VAL A 18 -7.92 -14.69 -16.41
N PHE A 19 -8.19 -13.51 -15.85
CA PHE A 19 -9.30 -12.67 -16.26
C PHE A 19 -8.96 -12.02 -17.60
N GLN A 20 -9.49 -12.55 -18.71
CA GLN A 20 -9.48 -11.85 -19.99
C GLN A 20 -10.59 -10.78 -20.00
N ARG A 21 -10.22 -9.51 -20.06
CA ARG A 21 -11.14 -8.44 -20.47
C ARG A 21 -11.32 -8.47 -21.98
N GLY A 22 -12.57 -8.53 -22.41
CA GLY A 22 -12.95 -8.46 -23.81
C GLY A 22 -12.51 -7.15 -24.46
N ARG A 23 -11.84 -7.25 -25.62
CA ARG A 23 -11.56 -6.14 -26.52
C ARG A 23 -12.84 -5.73 -27.24
N ALA A 24 -13.18 -4.44 -27.12
CA ALA A 24 -14.02 -3.79 -28.13
C ALA A 24 -13.11 -3.41 -29.31
N GLY A 25 -13.52 -3.80 -30.52
CA GLY A 25 -12.72 -3.60 -31.74
C GLY A 25 -12.67 -2.15 -32.19
N GLY A 26 -11.56 -1.78 -32.81
CA GLY A 26 -11.31 -0.54 -33.54
C GLY A 26 -9.89 -0.53 -34.10
N ASP A 27 -9.84 -0.77 -35.36
CA ASP A 27 -8.83 -0.54 -36.41
C ASP A 27 -7.40 -0.09 -36.07
N GLY A 28 -6.45 -0.95 -36.50
CA GLY A 28 -5.26 -0.61 -37.25
C GLY A 28 -4.15 0.14 -36.51
N ASP A 29 -3.24 -0.61 -35.84
CA ASP A 29 -1.87 -0.13 -35.66
C ASP A 29 -0.88 -1.32 -35.74
N ASP A 30 0.22 -1.10 -36.46
CA ASP A 30 1.24 -2.09 -36.74
C ASP A 30 2.05 -2.42 -35.47
N GLY A 31 1.92 -3.62 -34.97
CA GLY A 31 2.45 -4.13 -33.70
C GLY A 31 3.95 -4.04 -33.49
N SER A 32 4.53 -2.85 -33.48
CA SER A 32 5.87 -2.61 -32.93
C SER A 32 5.75 -2.17 -31.46
N PRO A 33 6.50 -2.77 -30.52
CA PRO A 33 6.47 -2.35 -29.13
C PRO A 33 7.11 -0.95 -29.03
N GLN A 34 6.27 0.07 -28.75
CA GLN A 34 6.78 1.38 -28.37
C GLN A 34 7.49 1.23 -27.02
N GLN A 35 8.78 1.53 -27.00
CA GLN A 35 9.52 1.71 -25.75
C GLN A 35 8.90 2.89 -24.99
N ALA A 36 8.27 2.59 -23.87
CA ALA A 36 7.80 3.63 -22.96
C ALA A 36 9.01 4.38 -22.42
N HIS A 37 9.08 5.67 -22.70
CA HIS A 37 10.05 6.56 -22.09
C HIS A 37 9.72 6.75 -20.62
N PRO A 38 10.72 6.75 -19.71
CA PRO A 38 10.46 7.09 -18.31
C PRO A 38 9.92 8.52 -18.24
N VAL A 39 8.78 8.69 -17.58
CA VAL A 39 8.24 10.01 -17.29
C VAL A 39 9.05 10.60 -16.15
N ASP A 40 9.82 11.62 -16.46
CA ASP A 40 10.60 12.37 -15.48
C ASP A 40 9.65 13.32 -14.73
N VAL A 41 9.27 12.96 -13.51
CA VAL A 41 8.33 13.73 -12.69
C VAL A 41 9.12 14.67 -11.78
N GLN A 42 9.48 15.85 -12.30
CA GLN A 42 10.07 16.93 -11.51
C GLN A 42 8.97 17.72 -10.77
N GLY A 43 8.67 17.35 -9.55
CA GLY A 43 7.66 18.10 -8.78
C GLY A 43 7.64 17.86 -7.28
N LEU A 44 8.05 16.69 -6.82
CA LEU A 44 8.24 16.39 -5.41
C LEU A 44 9.65 15.86 -5.25
N ALA A 45 10.54 16.63 -4.66
CA ALA A 45 11.92 16.27 -4.31
C ALA A 45 12.38 14.93 -4.95
N ASP A 46 12.77 14.96 -6.21
CA ASP A 46 13.35 13.89 -7.00
C ASP A 46 12.81 12.47 -6.70
N GLY A 47 11.65 12.11 -7.23
CA GLY A 47 11.33 10.70 -7.39
C GLY A 47 10.03 10.15 -6.81
N ILE A 48 8.88 10.47 -7.39
CA ILE A 48 7.70 9.61 -7.30
C ILE A 48 7.65 8.76 -8.57
N LEU A 49 7.78 7.45 -8.43
CA LEU A 49 7.64 6.51 -9.54
C LEU A 49 6.22 5.93 -9.53
N LEU A 50 5.48 6.16 -10.61
CA LEU A 50 4.13 5.61 -10.78
C LEU A 50 4.20 4.28 -11.55
N PRO A 51 3.55 3.20 -11.08
CA PRO A 51 3.50 1.96 -11.82
C PRO A 51 2.57 2.06 -13.03
N HIS A 52 3.06 1.70 -14.21
CA HIS A 52 2.25 1.35 -15.38
C HIS A 52 1.98 -0.15 -15.37
N GLU A 53 0.82 -0.58 -15.89
CA GLU A 53 0.24 -1.93 -15.74
C GLU A 53 1.12 -3.12 -16.18
N ASP A 54 2.29 -2.92 -16.81
CA ASP A 54 3.12 -4.00 -17.38
C ASP A 54 4.61 -3.94 -17.03
N HIS A 55 5.05 -3.13 -16.07
CA HIS A 55 6.49 -2.98 -15.80
C HIS A 55 6.89 -3.49 -14.42
N ALA A 56 7.71 -4.54 -14.42
CA ALA A 56 8.54 -4.88 -13.28
C ALA A 56 9.39 -3.67 -12.88
N PHE A 57 9.34 -3.30 -11.60
CA PHE A 57 10.13 -2.21 -11.06
C PHE A 57 11.61 -2.45 -11.31
N HIS A 58 12.21 -1.69 -12.23
CA HIS A 58 13.65 -1.57 -12.31
C HIS A 58 14.08 -0.36 -11.48
N VAL A 59 14.45 -0.61 -10.23
CA VAL A 59 15.20 0.38 -9.46
C VAL A 59 16.61 0.37 -10.02
N GLN A 60 17.00 1.43 -10.73
CA GLN A 60 18.40 1.66 -11.03
C GLN A 60 19.13 1.86 -9.70
N GLN A 61 19.95 0.89 -9.33
CA GLN A 61 20.89 1.04 -8.23
C GLN A 61 21.81 2.21 -8.55
N GLY A 62 21.57 3.34 -7.91
CA GLY A 62 22.49 4.46 -7.90
C GLY A 62 23.83 4.00 -7.31
N ARG A 63 24.88 3.96 -8.13
CA ARG A 63 26.25 3.74 -7.67
C ARG A 63 26.70 4.98 -6.88
N GLY A 64 26.44 4.97 -5.58
CA GLY A 64 26.89 6.03 -4.69
C GLY A 64 26.60 5.64 -3.25
N GLY A 65 27.65 5.39 -2.47
CA GLY A 65 27.52 5.01 -1.06
C GLY A 65 26.96 6.16 -0.24
N GLY A 66 25.94 5.88 0.53
CA GLY A 66 25.41 6.79 1.54
C GLY A 66 23.90 6.87 1.54
N GLY A 67 23.22 5.99 2.27
CA GLY A 67 21.93 6.25 2.90
C GLY A 67 20.71 6.35 2.01
N GLY A 68 19.94 5.30 1.99
CA GLY A 68 18.52 5.34 2.20
C GLY A 68 17.58 5.81 1.09
N HIS A 69 17.38 4.98 0.06
CA HIS A 69 16.14 5.00 -0.72
C HIS A 69 14.98 4.48 0.16
N ALA A 70 13.73 4.83 -0.15
CA ALA A 70 12.58 4.38 0.61
C ALA A 70 11.47 3.86 -0.32
N VAL A 71 10.82 2.78 0.10
CA VAL A 71 9.58 2.27 -0.51
C VAL A 71 8.45 2.46 0.49
N LEU A 72 7.44 3.23 0.11
CA LEU A 72 6.28 3.56 0.91
C LEU A 72 5.03 2.91 0.32
N ALA A 73 4.20 2.34 1.17
CA ALA A 73 2.91 1.82 0.76
C ALA A 73 1.87 1.98 1.87
N CYS A 74 0.61 2.21 1.51
CA CYS A 74 -0.49 2.19 2.46
C CYS A 74 -0.74 0.77 2.97
N VAL A 75 -1.10 0.64 4.25
CA VAL A 75 -1.27 -0.63 4.93
C VAL A 75 -2.59 -0.68 5.69
N GLY A 76 -3.48 -1.58 5.25
CA GLY A 76 -4.56 -2.15 6.02
C GLY A 76 -4.21 -3.59 6.35
N GLY A 77 -4.82 -4.59 5.70
CA GLY A 77 -4.39 -5.98 5.81
C GLY A 77 -2.98 -6.26 5.25
N GLY A 78 -2.46 -5.39 4.38
CA GLY A 78 -1.07 -5.35 3.95
C GLY A 78 -0.75 -5.97 2.60
N SER A 79 -1.74 -6.48 1.85
CA SER A 79 -1.49 -7.14 0.56
C SER A 79 -0.78 -6.22 -0.46
N ASN A 80 -1.22 -4.97 -0.57
CA ASN A 80 -0.57 -3.97 -1.41
C ASN A 80 0.88 -3.70 -0.97
N ALA A 81 1.08 -3.50 0.33
CA ALA A 81 2.38 -3.15 0.88
C ALA A 81 3.39 -4.30 0.77
N ILE A 82 2.98 -5.55 1.05
CA ILE A 82 3.91 -6.68 0.93
C ILE A 82 4.33 -6.91 -0.52
N GLY A 83 3.42 -6.70 -1.49
CA GLY A 83 3.76 -6.73 -2.90
C GLY A 83 4.78 -5.67 -3.28
N SER A 84 4.67 -4.46 -2.71
CA SER A 84 5.63 -3.37 -2.93
C SER A 84 6.98 -3.63 -2.25
N PHE A 85 6.98 -4.27 -1.07
CA PHE A 85 8.20 -4.50 -0.28
C PHE A 85 8.99 -5.71 -0.72
N TYR A 86 8.35 -6.71 -1.30
CA TYR A 86 8.88 -8.06 -1.51
C TYR A 86 10.29 -8.07 -2.12
N HIS A 87 10.50 -7.34 -3.19
CA HIS A 87 11.79 -7.30 -3.88
C HIS A 87 12.88 -6.50 -3.15
N PHE A 88 12.52 -5.78 -2.09
CA PHE A 88 13.44 -4.94 -1.32
C PHE A 88 13.69 -5.47 0.09
N ILE A 89 13.10 -6.62 0.47
CA ILE A 89 13.24 -7.17 1.83
C ILE A 89 14.72 -7.41 2.16
N ASP A 90 15.49 -7.94 1.22
CA ASP A 90 16.91 -8.25 1.40
C ASP A 90 17.86 -7.07 1.05
N GLU A 91 17.31 -5.90 0.74
CA GLU A 91 18.08 -4.71 0.35
C GLU A 91 18.21 -3.73 1.54
N PRO A 92 19.29 -3.82 2.34
CA PRO A 92 19.43 -3.02 3.58
C PRO A 92 19.53 -1.51 3.32
N GLY A 93 19.90 -1.10 2.10
CA GLY A 93 19.96 0.31 1.69
C GLY A 93 18.59 0.94 1.37
N VAL A 94 17.51 0.15 1.41
CA VAL A 94 16.15 0.61 1.09
C VAL A 94 15.28 0.52 2.35
N ALA A 95 14.78 1.66 2.83
CA ALA A 95 13.81 1.69 3.92
C ALA A 95 12.43 1.20 3.42
N LEU A 96 11.78 0.33 4.19
CA LEU A 96 10.42 -0.13 3.94
C LEU A 96 9.49 0.52 4.95
N ILE A 97 8.51 1.29 4.47
CA ILE A 97 7.64 2.09 5.35
C ILE A 97 6.18 1.83 4.99
N GLY A 98 5.48 1.16 5.90
CA GLY A 98 4.04 0.96 5.84
C GLY A 98 3.29 2.13 6.47
N CYS A 99 2.36 2.74 5.72
CA CYS A 99 1.55 3.86 6.20
C CYS A 99 0.18 3.35 6.62
N GLU A 100 -0.06 3.29 7.93
CA GLU A 100 -1.29 2.80 8.54
C GLU A 100 -2.33 3.92 8.67
N ALA A 101 -3.61 3.56 8.58
CA ALA A 101 -4.71 4.50 8.77
C ALA A 101 -4.94 4.76 10.25
N ALA A 102 -4.52 5.90 10.73
CA ALA A 102 -4.74 6.31 12.13
C ALA A 102 -6.12 6.93 12.37
N GLY A 103 -6.97 7.04 11.36
CA GLY A 103 -8.30 7.60 11.52
C GLY A 103 -8.25 9.00 12.13
N ARG A 104 -8.88 9.18 13.29
CA ARG A 104 -8.85 10.43 14.06
C ARG A 104 -7.69 10.53 15.05
N GLY A 105 -6.75 9.59 15.00
CA GLY A 105 -5.53 9.56 15.79
C GLY A 105 -5.37 8.30 16.63
N VAL A 106 -4.12 7.88 16.85
CA VAL A 106 -3.78 6.66 17.59
C VAL A 106 -4.18 6.69 19.07
N ASN A 107 -4.47 7.86 19.61
CA ASN A 107 -4.92 8.04 21.00
C ASN A 107 -6.46 8.07 21.13
N THR A 108 -7.17 7.74 20.07
CA THR A 108 -8.64 7.70 20.02
C THR A 108 -9.11 6.25 19.81
N ALA A 109 -10.40 6.02 20.03
CA ALA A 109 -11.02 4.74 19.67
C ALA A 109 -11.27 4.60 18.14
N GLU A 110 -11.10 5.70 17.38
CA GLU A 110 -11.36 5.77 15.96
C GLU A 110 -10.04 5.73 15.17
N THR A 111 -9.39 4.56 15.19
CA THR A 111 -8.13 4.29 14.49
C THR A 111 -8.11 2.87 13.95
N ALA A 112 -7.40 2.64 12.86
CA ALA A 112 -7.10 1.32 12.28
C ALA A 112 -5.58 1.06 12.17
N ALA A 113 -4.76 1.87 12.89
CA ALA A 113 -3.31 1.72 12.91
C ALA A 113 -2.89 0.52 13.76
N THR A 114 -2.87 -0.65 13.16
CA THR A 114 -2.74 -1.95 13.84
C THR A 114 -1.40 -2.15 14.54
N ILE A 115 -0.28 -1.79 13.92
CA ILE A 115 1.05 -1.90 14.56
C ILE A 115 1.18 -0.87 15.68
N ALA A 116 0.65 0.34 15.46
CA ALA A 116 0.76 1.42 16.44
C ALA A 116 -0.10 1.18 17.69
N THR A 117 -1.26 0.54 17.58
CA THR A 117 -2.24 0.45 18.69
C THR A 117 -2.65 -0.97 19.05
N GLY A 118 -2.42 -1.94 18.17
CA GLY A 118 -2.80 -3.33 18.36
C GLY A 118 -1.82 -4.12 19.23
N ARG A 119 -2.16 -5.37 19.45
CA ARG A 119 -1.35 -6.33 20.20
C ARG A 119 -1.22 -7.64 19.44
N LEU A 120 -0.15 -8.39 19.75
CA LEU A 120 0.05 -9.72 19.19
C LEU A 120 -1.02 -10.69 19.70
N GLY A 121 -1.58 -11.48 18.79
CA GLY A 121 -2.58 -12.50 19.12
C GLY A 121 -2.90 -13.41 17.94
N ILE A 122 -3.99 -14.19 18.06
CA ILE A 122 -4.49 -15.02 16.97
C ILE A 122 -5.68 -14.30 16.34
N PHE A 123 -5.56 -13.97 15.07
CA PHE A 123 -6.51 -13.22 14.28
C PHE A 123 -6.78 -13.95 12.97
N HIS A 124 -8.03 -14.28 12.69
CA HIS A 124 -8.45 -15.04 11.52
C HIS A 124 -7.58 -16.30 11.24
N GLY A 125 -7.21 -17.02 12.33
CA GLY A 125 -6.40 -18.24 12.23
C GLY A 125 -4.89 -18.02 12.03
N MET A 126 -4.40 -16.78 12.04
CA MET A 126 -3.00 -16.43 11.94
C MET A 126 -2.51 -15.69 13.19
N LYS A 127 -1.23 -15.87 13.53
CA LYS A 127 -0.57 -15.10 14.57
C LYS A 127 -0.09 -13.77 13.98
N SER A 128 -0.64 -12.67 14.46
CA SER A 128 -0.30 -11.33 13.97
C SER A 128 -0.69 -10.25 14.96
N TYR A 129 -0.41 -8.98 14.63
CA TYR A 129 -0.93 -7.84 15.37
C TYR A 129 -2.34 -7.52 14.90
N PHE A 130 -3.22 -7.17 15.84
CA PHE A 130 -4.56 -6.65 15.55
C PHE A 130 -5.06 -5.76 16.69
N CYS A 131 -6.00 -4.88 16.39
CA CYS A 131 -6.66 -4.02 17.36
C CYS A 131 -7.55 -4.86 18.27
N GLN A 132 -7.30 -4.80 19.57
CA GLN A 132 -7.96 -5.65 20.58
C GLN A 132 -8.58 -4.80 21.68
N ASP A 133 -9.74 -5.21 22.13
CA ASP A 133 -10.34 -4.73 23.37
C ASP A 133 -9.62 -5.27 24.63
N GLU A 134 -10.14 -4.94 25.80
CA GLU A 134 -9.57 -5.39 27.08
C GLU A 134 -9.65 -6.92 27.28
N TYR A 135 -10.55 -7.60 26.58
CA TYR A 135 -10.76 -9.05 26.64
C TYR A 135 -9.98 -9.81 25.54
N GLY A 136 -9.22 -9.11 24.70
CA GLY A 136 -8.49 -9.69 23.59
C GLY A 136 -9.35 -10.03 22.39
N GLN A 137 -10.58 -9.50 22.31
CA GLN A 137 -11.42 -9.61 21.13
C GLN A 137 -11.07 -8.53 20.11
N ILE A 138 -11.50 -8.71 18.87
CA ILE A 138 -11.32 -7.71 17.83
C ILE A 138 -12.05 -6.43 18.22
N ALA A 139 -11.30 -5.34 18.39
CA ALA A 139 -11.88 -4.03 18.64
C ALA A 139 -12.44 -3.42 17.35
N PRO A 140 -13.50 -2.61 17.43
CA PRO A 140 -13.91 -1.76 16.33
C PRO A 140 -12.76 -0.84 15.93
N VAL A 141 -12.63 -0.59 14.62
CA VAL A 141 -11.64 0.33 14.05
C VAL A 141 -12.33 1.36 13.18
N TYR A 142 -11.61 2.39 12.77
CA TYR A 142 -12.15 3.44 11.93
C TYR A 142 -11.07 4.07 11.04
N SER A 143 -11.41 4.30 9.79
CA SER A 143 -10.69 5.14 8.83
C SER A 143 -11.66 5.71 7.80
N ILE A 144 -11.38 6.91 7.29
CA ILE A 144 -12.07 7.46 6.11
C ILE A 144 -11.86 6.55 4.89
N SER A 145 -10.77 5.81 4.86
CA SER A 145 -10.41 4.86 3.81
C SER A 145 -11.03 3.50 4.09
N ALA A 146 -12.06 3.13 3.35
CA ALA A 146 -12.72 1.83 3.48
C ALA A 146 -11.75 0.65 3.25
N GLY A 147 -10.75 0.81 2.38
CA GLY A 147 -9.76 -0.24 2.11
C GLY A 147 -8.72 -0.42 3.20
N LEU A 148 -8.55 0.55 4.11
CA LEU A 148 -7.65 0.47 5.25
C LEU A 148 -8.39 0.32 6.59
N ASP A 149 -9.71 0.38 6.58
CA ASP A 149 -10.57 0.18 7.77
C ASP A 149 -10.62 -1.32 8.12
N TYR A 150 -9.51 -1.85 8.62
CA TYR A 150 -9.30 -3.26 8.89
C TYR A 150 -8.50 -3.45 10.19
N PRO A 151 -8.97 -4.28 11.13
CA PRO A 151 -8.44 -4.32 12.49
C PRO A 151 -7.15 -5.13 12.66
N GLY A 152 -6.55 -5.65 11.61
CA GLY A 152 -5.37 -6.50 11.70
C GLY A 152 -4.41 -6.33 10.53
N ILE A 153 -3.23 -6.92 10.66
CA ILE A 153 -2.19 -6.90 9.63
C ILE A 153 -1.75 -8.31 9.28
N GLY A 154 -1.25 -8.53 8.06
CA GLY A 154 -0.74 -9.81 7.64
C GLY A 154 0.47 -10.28 8.45
N PRO A 155 0.64 -11.60 8.69
CA PRO A 155 1.71 -12.13 9.54
C PRO A 155 3.11 -11.85 9.00
N GLU A 156 3.27 -11.67 7.70
CA GLU A 156 4.53 -11.30 7.09
C GLU A 156 4.94 -9.87 7.46
N HIS A 157 3.99 -8.94 7.49
CA HIS A 157 4.22 -7.59 8.02
C HIS A 157 4.57 -7.59 9.50
N ALA A 158 3.86 -8.41 10.30
CA ALA A 158 4.19 -8.59 11.71
C ALA A 158 5.63 -9.08 11.88
N HIS A 159 6.06 -10.04 11.08
CA HIS A 159 7.44 -10.52 11.07
C HIS A 159 8.44 -9.43 10.69
N LEU A 160 8.19 -8.70 9.59
CA LEU A 160 9.08 -7.60 9.16
C LEU A 160 9.20 -6.50 10.21
N TYR A 161 8.12 -6.23 10.95
CA TYR A 161 8.14 -5.31 12.09
C TYR A 161 8.97 -5.85 13.25
N ASP A 162 8.74 -7.10 13.67
CA ASP A 162 9.40 -7.73 14.80
C ASP A 162 10.93 -7.81 14.62
N ILE A 163 11.39 -8.07 13.39
CA ILE A 163 12.82 -8.10 13.07
C ILE A 163 13.41 -6.72 12.75
N GLY A 164 12.61 -5.66 12.81
CA GLY A 164 13.03 -4.29 12.53
C GLY A 164 13.36 -4.01 11.06
N ARG A 165 12.85 -4.86 10.11
CA ARG A 165 13.11 -4.67 8.69
C ARG A 165 12.21 -3.62 8.06
N ALA A 166 10.97 -3.53 8.50
CA ALA A 166 10.02 -2.52 8.06
C ALA A 166 9.53 -1.67 9.22
N GLN A 167 9.26 -0.40 8.93
CA GLN A 167 8.64 0.55 9.85
C GLN A 167 7.17 0.73 9.49
N TYR A 168 6.34 1.02 10.51
CA TYR A 168 4.93 1.33 10.29
C TYR A 168 4.62 2.65 10.95
N VAL A 169 4.01 3.55 10.19
CA VAL A 169 3.76 4.92 10.62
C VAL A 169 2.28 5.23 10.53
N PRO A 170 1.69 5.79 11.59
CA PRO A 170 0.30 6.18 11.57
C PRO A 170 0.12 7.48 10.77
N VAL A 171 -0.93 7.52 9.94
CA VAL A 171 -1.35 8.68 9.16
C VAL A 171 -2.83 8.94 9.44
N THR A 172 -3.16 10.14 9.84
CA THR A 172 -4.55 10.53 10.16
C THR A 172 -5.38 10.76 8.91
N ASP A 173 -6.70 10.75 9.06
CA ASP A 173 -7.63 11.07 7.98
C ASP A 173 -7.40 12.48 7.42
N ASP A 174 -7.15 13.46 8.27
CA ASP A 174 -6.84 14.84 7.85
C ASP A 174 -5.60 14.88 6.95
N GLU A 175 -4.52 14.20 7.36
CA GLU A 175 -3.29 14.12 6.59
C GLU A 175 -3.49 13.40 5.25
N ALA A 176 -4.30 12.35 5.22
CA ALA A 176 -4.61 11.61 4.01
C ALA A 176 -5.46 12.45 3.04
N VAL A 177 -6.46 13.18 3.54
CA VAL A 177 -7.30 14.08 2.73
C VAL A 177 -6.47 15.22 2.15
N GLU A 178 -5.60 15.85 2.96
CA GLU A 178 -4.68 16.88 2.46
C GLU A 178 -3.74 16.34 1.37
N ALA A 179 -3.23 15.12 1.54
CA ALA A 179 -2.33 14.51 0.57
C ALA A 179 -3.07 14.13 -0.72
N PHE A 180 -4.31 13.68 -0.62
CA PHE A 180 -5.17 13.42 -1.76
C PHE A 180 -5.34 14.69 -2.63
N GLU A 181 -5.71 15.80 -2.00
CA GLU A 181 -5.87 17.08 -2.69
C GLU A 181 -4.54 17.63 -3.22
N TYR A 182 -3.46 17.45 -2.44
CA TYR A 182 -2.13 17.88 -2.85
C TYR A 182 -1.71 17.19 -4.14
N LEU A 183 -1.78 15.86 -4.22
CA LEU A 183 -1.39 15.11 -5.41
C LEU A 183 -2.27 15.46 -6.62
N ALA A 184 -3.58 15.64 -6.40
CA ALA A 184 -4.50 16.05 -7.46
C ALA A 184 -4.15 17.43 -8.03
N ARG A 185 -3.74 18.38 -7.17
CA ARG A 185 -3.39 19.75 -7.59
C ARG A 185 -2.02 19.86 -8.23
N THR A 186 -1.03 19.08 -7.76
CA THR A 186 0.36 19.20 -8.24
C THR A 186 0.64 18.32 -9.45
N GLU A 187 0.07 17.11 -9.48
CA GLU A 187 0.37 16.10 -10.50
C GLU A 187 -0.84 15.80 -11.42
N GLY A 188 -2.02 16.34 -11.12
CA GLY A 188 -3.24 16.02 -11.85
C GLY A 188 -3.74 14.60 -11.62
N ILE A 189 -3.24 13.91 -10.58
CA ILE A 189 -3.58 12.54 -10.23
C ILE A 189 -4.54 12.55 -9.05
N ILE A 190 -5.72 11.94 -9.21
CA ILE A 190 -6.66 11.71 -8.13
C ILE A 190 -6.38 10.30 -7.57
N PRO A 191 -5.58 10.15 -6.50
CA PRO A 191 -5.22 8.83 -5.96
C PRO A 191 -6.42 8.21 -5.25
N ALA A 192 -6.45 6.89 -5.08
CA ALA A 192 -7.33 6.31 -4.08
C ALA A 192 -6.95 6.86 -2.69
N ILE A 193 -7.95 7.07 -1.82
CA ILE A 193 -7.71 7.62 -0.46
C ILE A 193 -6.78 6.71 0.35
N GLU A 194 -6.78 5.40 0.07
CA GLU A 194 -5.83 4.45 0.59
C GLU A 194 -4.39 4.89 0.31
N SER A 195 -4.07 5.11 -0.96
CA SER A 195 -2.72 5.48 -1.40
C SER A 195 -2.31 6.88 -0.93
N ALA A 196 -3.26 7.77 -0.69
CA ALA A 196 -3.00 9.10 -0.15
C ALA A 196 -2.30 9.06 1.22
N HIS A 197 -2.49 8.00 2.02
CA HIS A 197 -1.76 7.80 3.27
C HIS A 197 -0.23 7.71 3.03
N ALA A 198 0.19 6.98 2.01
CA ALA A 198 1.61 6.91 1.66
C ALA A 198 2.14 8.24 1.13
N VAL A 199 1.35 8.97 0.35
CA VAL A 199 1.70 10.33 -0.11
C VAL A 199 1.83 11.31 1.07
N ALA A 200 0.94 11.23 2.07
CA ALA A 200 1.00 12.06 3.26
C ALA A 200 2.33 11.87 4.01
N HIS A 201 2.75 10.62 4.19
CA HIS A 201 4.05 10.36 4.84
C HIS A 201 5.23 10.78 3.96
N ALA A 202 5.16 10.56 2.64
CA ALA A 202 6.21 11.02 1.72
C ALA A 202 6.45 12.53 1.80
N ARG A 203 5.40 13.34 1.93
CA ARG A 203 5.52 14.80 2.11
C ARG A 203 6.28 15.20 3.38
N LYS A 204 6.24 14.36 4.42
CA LYS A 204 7.00 14.56 5.67
C LYS A 204 8.43 14.05 5.53
N LEU A 205 8.63 12.95 4.83
CA LEU A 205 9.92 12.26 4.70
C LEU A 205 10.84 12.98 3.69
N ALA A 206 10.32 13.36 2.52
CA ALA A 206 11.11 13.91 1.42
C ALA A 206 12.00 15.11 1.82
N PRO A 207 11.54 16.09 2.62
CA PRO A 207 12.39 17.21 3.05
C PRO A 207 13.58 16.81 3.91
N THR A 208 13.58 15.60 4.48
CA THR A 208 14.66 15.07 5.35
C THR A 208 15.68 14.25 4.59
N MET A 209 15.42 13.97 3.31
CA MET A 209 16.27 13.12 2.46
C MET A 209 17.27 13.93 1.65
N GLY A 210 18.36 13.28 1.27
CA GLY A 210 19.34 13.83 0.34
C GLY A 210 18.81 13.86 -1.10
N LYS A 211 19.39 14.75 -1.93
CA LYS A 211 18.97 14.91 -3.33
C LYS A 211 19.27 13.70 -4.22
N ASP A 212 20.16 12.83 -3.78
CA ASP A 212 20.55 11.58 -4.43
C ASP A 212 19.71 10.37 -3.95
N GLN A 213 18.77 10.59 -3.03
CA GLN A 213 17.86 9.59 -2.51
C GLN A 213 16.52 9.63 -3.24
N SER A 214 15.86 8.48 -3.32
CA SER A 214 14.57 8.33 -4.00
C SER A 214 13.52 7.75 -3.08
N ILE A 215 12.28 8.19 -3.24
CA ILE A 215 11.10 7.61 -2.62
C ILE A 215 10.27 6.95 -3.73
N VAL A 216 9.94 5.67 -3.53
CA VAL A 216 8.98 4.95 -4.37
C VAL A 216 7.67 4.81 -3.60
N ILE A 217 6.57 5.22 -4.21
CA ILE A 217 5.23 5.11 -3.62
C ILE A 217 4.34 4.32 -4.57
N THR A 218 3.68 3.29 -4.07
CA THR A 218 2.65 2.59 -4.84
C THR A 218 1.34 3.36 -4.79
N ILE A 219 1.00 4.04 -5.88
CA ILE A 219 -0.28 4.73 -6.07
C ILE A 219 -1.24 3.77 -6.78
N SER A 220 -1.87 2.90 -6.03
CA SER A 220 -2.82 1.92 -6.53
C SER A 220 -4.26 2.43 -6.45
N GLY A 221 -5.14 1.82 -7.26
CA GLY A 221 -6.55 2.17 -7.29
C GLY A 221 -6.82 3.50 -8.01
N ARG A 222 -8.01 4.05 -7.75
CA ARG A 222 -8.49 5.31 -8.36
C ARG A 222 -9.28 6.10 -7.33
N GLY A 223 -9.17 7.43 -7.35
CA GLY A 223 -9.74 8.28 -6.32
C GLY A 223 -11.09 8.89 -6.66
N ASP A 224 -11.58 8.76 -7.90
CA ASP A 224 -12.90 9.26 -8.28
C ASP A 224 -14.03 8.66 -7.43
N LYS A 225 -13.88 7.41 -6.99
CA LYS A 225 -14.79 6.74 -6.05
C LYS A 225 -14.84 7.42 -4.67
N ASP A 226 -13.77 8.14 -4.29
CA ASP A 226 -13.60 8.69 -2.95
C ASP A 226 -13.99 10.16 -2.85
N CYS A 227 -14.17 10.87 -3.99
CA CYS A 227 -14.47 12.29 -4.02
C CYS A 227 -15.69 12.66 -3.18
N ALA A 228 -16.78 11.87 -3.26
CA ALA A 228 -17.98 12.13 -2.47
C ALA A 228 -17.76 11.91 -0.96
N ALA A 229 -16.93 10.94 -0.56
CA ALA A 229 -16.61 10.72 0.84
C ALA A 229 -15.73 11.86 1.39
N ILE A 230 -14.78 12.34 0.61
CA ILE A 230 -13.90 13.45 0.96
C ILE A 230 -14.70 14.76 1.08
N ALA A 231 -15.60 15.03 0.14
CA ALA A 231 -16.46 16.21 0.21
C ALA A 231 -17.30 16.19 1.49
N ARG A 232 -17.95 15.06 1.80
CA ARG A 232 -18.70 14.91 3.06
C ARG A 232 -17.81 15.10 4.29
N TYR A 233 -16.60 14.56 4.27
CA TYR A 233 -15.64 14.72 5.36
C TYR A 233 -15.29 16.19 5.59
N LYS A 234 -15.18 16.97 4.53
CA LYS A 234 -14.92 18.43 4.58
C LYS A 234 -16.17 19.27 4.86
N GLY A 235 -17.34 18.66 4.94
CA GLY A 235 -18.61 19.37 5.12
C GLY A 235 -19.09 20.09 3.85
N GLU A 236 -18.64 19.63 2.67
CA GLU A 236 -19.04 20.16 1.37
C GLU A 236 -20.18 19.29 0.81
N ASP A 237 -21.28 19.92 0.41
CA ASP A 237 -22.36 19.24 -0.31
C ASP A 237 -21.99 19.19 -1.80
N LEU A 238 -21.84 17.96 -2.32
CA LEU A 238 -21.83 17.74 -3.76
C LEU A 238 -23.29 17.75 -4.24
N HIS A 239 -23.70 18.82 -4.86
CA HIS A 239 -24.98 18.83 -5.58
C HIS A 239 -24.84 17.86 -6.77
N GLU A 240 -25.58 16.74 -6.69
CA GLU A 240 -25.78 15.83 -7.82
C GLU A 240 -26.66 16.46 -8.90
#